data_4321848172bf3bf5d237734dc675caa0
#
_entry.id   4321848172bf3bf5d237734dc675caa0
#
_cell.length_a   1.000
_cell.length_b   1.000
_cell.length_c   1.000
_cell.angle_alpha   90.00
_cell.angle_beta   90.00
_cell.angle_gamma   90.00
#
_symmetry.space_group_name_H-M   'P 1'
#
loop_
_entity.id
_entity.type
_entity.pdbx_description
1 polymer ?
#
loop_
_entity_poly.entity_id
_entity_poly.type
_entity_poly.pdbx_seq_one_letter_code
_entity_poly.pdbx_strand_id
1 'polypeptide(L)'
;MHAEHGCALLGCWRHLYFSYCSISSHFDMEVIMATTNTTTVEQLYIAYFSRPADPNGLTYWDNVLATDPNGVQQISAAFAGSQEYKDTYAGLDNQGVVLAVYQNLFGRVGEQAGVDYWTNALNNHTITVDNAVTAIAAGAQGNDKLVYNGRVAVATTFTEHVDTSAEIAAYSGTAPNLKAKAFIGTIVDLQSSAYAIDPGVIDAKIADIVGTPTGTDIQHHLA
;
A
#
# COMPACT_ATOMS: atom_id res chain seq x y z
N MET A 1 18.92 -71.87 28.41
CA MET A 1 18.28 -72.29 27.15
C MET A 1 17.79 -70.98 26.47
N HIS A 2 18.41 -70.77 25.34
CA HIS A 2 17.97 -70.03 24.17
C HIS A 2 17.54 -68.58 24.36
N ALA A 3 18.33 -67.66 23.91
CA ALA A 3 18.72 -67.24 22.56
C ALA A 3 17.86 -66.09 22.10
N GLU A 4 18.46 -64.87 21.94
CA GLU A 4 18.81 -64.22 20.70
C GLU A 4 17.60 -63.66 19.93
N HIS A 5 17.55 -62.50 19.44
CA HIS A 5 18.27 -61.63 18.57
C HIS A 5 17.53 -60.28 18.61
N GLY A 6 18.08 -59.15 18.65
CA GLY A 6 18.96 -58.54 17.70
C GLY A 6 18.25 -57.54 16.84
N CYS A 7 18.86 -56.46 16.71
CA CYS A 7 18.89 -55.55 15.60
C CYS A 7 18.44 -54.13 15.88
N ALA A 8 19.39 -53.40 16.16
CA ALA A 8 19.76 -52.06 15.76
C ALA A 8 19.19 -51.63 14.40
N LEU A 9 18.43 -50.57 14.36
CA LEU A 9 18.26 -49.65 13.24
C LEU A 9 17.64 -48.31 13.78
N LEU A 10 18.43 -47.58 14.55
CA LEU A 10 18.14 -46.18 14.89
C LEU A 10 19.43 -45.37 14.66
N GLY A 11 19.73 -45.07 13.44
CA GLY A 11 20.89 -44.26 13.14
C GLY A 11 20.99 -43.89 11.69
N CYS A 12 20.07 -43.11 11.13
CA CYS A 12 20.29 -42.46 9.82
C CYS A 12 19.28 -41.35 9.45
N TRP A 13 18.59 -40.73 10.42
CA TRP A 13 17.62 -39.67 10.07
C TRP A 13 17.95 -38.30 10.66
N ARG A 14 19.17 -38.07 11.10
CA ARG A 14 19.56 -36.82 11.78
C ARG A 14 20.35 -35.81 10.93
N HIS A 15 20.71 -36.15 9.70
CA HIS A 15 21.55 -35.29 8.85
C HIS A 15 20.81 -34.63 7.65
N LEU A 16 19.57 -35.01 7.36
CA LEU A 16 18.85 -34.45 6.21
C LEU A 16 17.88 -33.30 6.61
N TYR A 17 17.56 -33.15 7.91
CA TYR A 17 16.65 -32.08 8.35
C TYR A 17 17.33 -30.72 8.59
N PHE A 18 18.65 -30.70 8.75
CA PHE A 18 19.36 -29.45 9.06
C PHE A 18 19.77 -28.65 7.81
N SER A 19 19.75 -29.27 6.63
CA SER A 19 20.12 -28.57 5.39
C SER A 19 18.93 -27.91 4.70
N TYR A 20 17.69 -28.31 5.03
CA TYR A 20 16.48 -27.73 4.43
C TYR A 20 15.96 -26.50 5.18
N CYS A 21 16.30 -26.38 6.47
CA CYS A 21 15.86 -25.24 7.30
C CYS A 21 16.67 -23.95 7.04
N SER A 22 17.89 -24.07 6.47
CA SER A 22 18.75 -22.90 6.25
C SER A 22 18.52 -22.20 4.91
N ILE A 23 17.88 -22.89 3.94
CA ILE A 23 17.58 -22.31 2.62
C ILE A 23 16.20 -21.63 2.63
N SER A 24 15.25 -22.17 3.40
CA SER A 24 13.91 -21.60 3.55
C SER A 24 13.90 -20.25 4.27
N SER A 25 14.73 -20.10 5.31
CA SER A 25 14.71 -18.88 6.14
C SER A 25 15.26 -17.62 5.43
N HIS A 26 16.13 -17.75 4.45
CA HIS A 26 16.66 -16.60 3.68
C HIS A 26 15.66 -16.16 2.60
N PHE A 27 15.03 -17.13 1.94
CA PHE A 27 14.03 -16.84 0.91
C PHE A 27 12.74 -16.24 1.50
N ASP A 28 12.27 -16.77 2.63
CA ASP A 28 11.11 -16.25 3.34
C ASP A 28 11.34 -14.84 3.90
N MET A 29 12.57 -14.52 4.31
CA MET A 29 12.90 -13.21 4.87
C MET A 29 13.01 -12.13 3.78
N GLU A 30 13.54 -12.43 2.60
CA GLU A 30 13.56 -11.50 1.46
C GLU A 30 12.16 -11.22 0.93
N VAL A 31 11.31 -12.23 0.80
CA VAL A 31 9.91 -12.07 0.38
C VAL A 31 9.11 -11.26 1.40
N ILE A 32 9.28 -11.51 2.70
CA ILE A 32 8.60 -10.74 3.76
C ILE A 32 9.08 -9.28 3.77
N MET A 33 10.35 -9.01 3.57
CA MET A 33 10.90 -7.65 3.51
C MET A 33 10.40 -6.90 2.28
N ALA A 34 10.40 -7.55 1.10
CA ALA A 34 9.90 -6.96 -0.14
C ALA A 34 8.41 -6.58 -0.03
N THR A 35 7.56 -7.48 0.47
CA THR A 35 6.12 -7.20 0.68
C THR A 35 5.88 -6.10 1.70
N THR A 36 6.74 -5.96 2.71
CA THR A 36 6.64 -4.88 3.72
C THR A 36 6.97 -3.52 3.12
N ASN A 37 8.01 -3.42 2.30
CA ASN A 37 8.40 -2.17 1.65
C ASN A 37 7.34 -1.73 0.63
N THR A 38 6.89 -2.64 -0.24
CA THR A 38 5.80 -2.39 -1.20
C THR A 38 4.55 -1.85 -0.49
N THR A 39 4.11 -2.51 0.58
CA THR A 39 2.97 -2.04 1.38
C THR A 39 3.22 -0.65 1.97
N THR A 40 4.42 -0.37 2.44
CA THR A 40 4.78 0.95 2.99
C THR A 40 4.73 2.03 1.91
N VAL A 41 5.23 1.75 0.70
CA VAL A 41 5.14 2.69 -0.43
C VAL A 41 3.67 2.95 -0.78
N GLU A 42 2.83 1.91 -0.89
CA GLU A 42 1.40 2.09 -1.18
C GLU A 42 0.67 2.87 -0.08
N GLN A 43 1.01 2.64 1.18
CA GLN A 43 0.51 3.45 2.30
C GLN A 43 0.81 4.94 2.12
N LEU A 44 2.01 5.28 1.66
CA LEU A 44 2.39 6.66 1.39
C LEU A 44 1.68 7.22 0.15
N TYR A 45 1.55 6.45 -0.93
CA TYR A 45 0.76 6.87 -2.09
C TYR A 45 -0.71 7.15 -1.74
N ILE A 46 -1.33 6.26 -0.97
CA ILE A 46 -2.71 6.47 -0.50
C ILE A 46 -2.79 7.69 0.43
N ALA A 47 -1.82 7.88 1.33
CA ALA A 47 -1.84 9.01 2.25
C ALA A 47 -1.68 10.35 1.52
N TYR A 48 -0.71 10.46 0.62
CA TYR A 48 -0.39 11.73 -0.05
C TYR A 48 -1.26 12.02 -1.28
N PHE A 49 -1.59 11.00 -2.07
CA PHE A 49 -2.23 11.17 -3.37
C PHE A 49 -3.61 10.54 -3.48
N SER A 50 -4.00 9.68 -2.53
CA SER A 50 -5.26 8.92 -2.54
C SER A 50 -5.44 8.07 -3.80
N ARG A 51 -4.36 7.56 -4.37
CA ARG A 51 -4.34 6.69 -5.55
C ARG A 51 -3.27 5.61 -5.41
N PRO A 52 -3.35 4.51 -6.18
CA PRO A 52 -2.28 3.53 -6.27
C PRO A 52 -0.96 4.14 -6.79
N ALA A 53 0.14 3.53 -6.42
CA ALA A 53 1.43 3.83 -7.02
C ALA A 53 1.42 3.49 -8.53
N ASP A 54 2.20 4.22 -9.32
CA ASP A 54 2.60 3.71 -10.62
C ASP A 54 3.74 2.69 -10.44
N PRO A 55 3.82 1.62 -11.28
CA PRO A 55 4.80 0.54 -11.07
C PRO A 55 6.26 1.01 -11.06
N ASN A 56 6.60 2.03 -11.82
CA ASN A 56 7.95 2.58 -11.83
C ASN A 56 8.24 3.35 -10.54
N GLY A 57 7.28 4.13 -10.06
CA GLY A 57 7.35 4.82 -8.79
C GLY A 57 7.43 3.84 -7.61
N LEU A 58 6.61 2.78 -7.63
CA LEU A 58 6.67 1.72 -6.63
C LEU A 58 8.06 1.11 -6.56
N THR A 59 8.61 0.67 -7.70
CA THR A 59 9.95 0.07 -7.78
C THR A 59 11.04 1.03 -7.31
N TYR A 60 10.97 2.30 -7.68
CA TYR A 60 11.94 3.30 -7.25
C TYR A 60 11.94 3.49 -5.73
N TRP A 61 10.77 3.68 -5.14
CA TRP A 61 10.64 3.93 -3.71
C TRP A 61 10.86 2.69 -2.85
N ASP A 62 10.52 1.50 -3.35
CA ASP A 62 10.88 0.24 -2.71
C ASP A 62 12.39 0.09 -2.53
N ASN A 63 13.16 0.42 -3.57
CA ASN A 63 14.61 0.45 -3.50
C ASN A 63 15.15 1.50 -2.50
N VAL A 64 14.50 2.66 -2.38
CA VAL A 64 14.86 3.66 -1.36
C VAL A 64 14.65 3.10 0.04
N LEU A 65 13.51 2.46 0.30
CA LEU A 65 13.23 1.82 1.60
C LEU A 65 14.20 0.67 1.91
N ALA A 66 14.65 -0.07 0.90
CA ALA A 66 15.58 -1.17 1.09
C ALA A 66 17.01 -0.70 1.42
N THR A 67 17.39 0.51 1.04
CA THR A 67 18.77 1.00 1.12
C THR A 67 18.98 2.14 2.11
N ASP A 68 17.92 2.88 2.47
CA ASP A 68 18.02 4.05 3.37
C ASP A 68 17.15 3.85 4.63
N PRO A 69 17.75 3.83 5.83
CA PRO A 69 16.99 3.76 7.09
C PRO A 69 16.01 4.93 7.29
N ASN A 70 16.21 6.06 6.62
CA ASN A 70 15.31 7.21 6.63
C ASN A 70 14.43 7.29 5.38
N GLY A 71 14.29 6.18 4.65
CA GLY A 71 13.56 6.13 3.38
C GLY A 71 12.12 6.65 3.47
N VAL A 72 11.39 6.31 4.54
CA VAL A 72 10.02 6.83 4.76
C VAL A 72 9.99 8.36 4.82
N GLN A 73 10.93 8.98 5.54
CA GLN A 73 11.03 10.44 5.65
C GLN A 73 11.40 11.06 4.31
N GLN A 74 12.31 10.42 3.57
CA GLN A 74 12.72 10.88 2.23
C GLN A 74 11.55 10.84 1.25
N ILE A 75 10.76 9.75 1.22
CA ILE A 75 9.57 9.63 0.39
C ILE A 75 8.54 10.69 0.78
N SER A 76 8.26 10.84 2.08
CA SER A 76 7.30 11.82 2.60
C SER A 76 7.68 13.25 2.17
N ALA A 77 8.95 13.62 2.29
CA ALA A 77 9.43 14.93 1.86
C ALA A 77 9.30 15.13 0.33
N ALA A 78 9.63 14.10 -0.46
CA ALA A 78 9.49 14.15 -1.91
C ALA A 78 8.01 14.29 -2.33
N PHE A 79 7.11 13.53 -1.70
CA PHE A 79 5.67 13.57 -1.99
C PHE A 79 5.04 14.90 -1.60
N ALA A 80 5.34 15.42 -0.40
CA ALA A 80 4.89 16.74 0.04
C ALA A 80 5.42 17.87 -0.86
N GLY A 81 6.64 17.71 -1.39
CA GLY A 81 7.23 18.65 -2.35
C GLY A 81 6.64 18.61 -3.77
N SER A 82 5.86 17.55 -4.10
CA SER A 82 5.30 17.37 -5.45
C SER A 82 4.21 18.40 -5.79
N GLN A 83 4.02 18.64 -7.08
CA GLN A 83 2.95 19.55 -7.54
C GLN A 83 1.56 18.94 -7.27
N GLU A 84 1.41 17.62 -7.43
CA GLU A 84 0.15 16.90 -7.18
C GLU A 84 -0.34 17.09 -5.73
N TYR A 85 0.58 17.01 -4.75
CA TYR A 85 0.26 17.25 -3.35
C TYR A 85 -0.08 18.71 -3.09
N LYS A 86 0.74 19.62 -3.57
CA LYS A 86 0.52 21.07 -3.39
C LYS A 86 -0.81 21.52 -3.98
N ASP A 87 -1.19 21.03 -5.16
CA ASP A 87 -2.46 21.37 -5.81
C ASP A 87 -3.66 20.84 -5.01
N THR A 88 -3.52 19.71 -4.32
CA THR A 88 -4.59 19.13 -3.50
C THR A 88 -4.96 20.00 -2.31
N TYR A 89 -3.99 20.71 -1.72
CA TYR A 89 -4.20 21.52 -0.50
C TYR A 89 -4.05 23.02 -0.74
N ALA A 90 -3.90 23.45 -1.98
CA ALA A 90 -3.74 24.86 -2.33
C ALA A 90 -4.92 25.71 -1.86
N GLY A 91 -4.62 26.79 -1.15
CA GLY A 91 -5.62 27.77 -0.71
C GLY A 91 -6.48 27.33 0.48
N LEU A 92 -6.25 26.16 1.05
CA LEU A 92 -6.94 25.72 2.26
C LEU A 92 -6.27 26.30 3.52
N ASP A 93 -7.07 26.67 4.50
CA ASP A 93 -6.60 26.90 5.87
C ASP A 93 -6.35 25.55 6.59
N ASN A 94 -5.80 25.58 7.79
CA ASN A 94 -5.44 24.36 8.53
C ASN A 94 -6.64 23.45 8.79
N GLN A 95 -7.83 23.99 9.02
CA GLN A 95 -9.06 23.20 9.19
C GLN A 95 -9.48 22.56 7.86
N GLY A 96 -9.41 23.31 6.77
CA GLY A 96 -9.69 22.81 5.42
C GLY A 96 -8.75 21.67 5.03
N VAL A 97 -7.46 21.80 5.37
CA VAL A 97 -6.48 20.70 5.17
C VAL A 97 -6.91 19.45 5.93
N VAL A 98 -7.24 19.56 7.21
CA VAL A 98 -7.68 18.41 8.02
C VAL A 98 -8.93 17.76 7.43
N LEU A 99 -9.95 18.53 7.05
CA LEU A 99 -11.18 18.02 6.44
C LEU A 99 -10.89 17.30 5.10
N ALA A 100 -10.02 17.87 4.27
CA ALA A 100 -9.60 17.24 3.01
C ALA A 100 -8.85 15.93 3.26
N VAL A 101 -7.98 15.88 4.28
CA VAL A 101 -7.27 14.65 4.67
C VAL A 101 -8.24 13.57 5.13
N TYR A 102 -9.22 13.88 5.98
CA TYR A 102 -10.25 12.90 6.39
C TYR A 102 -11.01 12.34 5.19
N GLN A 103 -11.42 13.22 4.27
CA GLN A 103 -12.09 12.78 3.05
C GLN A 103 -11.20 11.89 2.17
N ASN A 104 -9.93 12.28 2.02
CA ASN A 104 -8.97 11.54 1.18
C ASN A 104 -8.56 10.20 1.79
N LEU A 105 -8.39 10.11 3.11
CA LEU A 105 -7.96 8.87 3.77
C LEU A 105 -9.13 7.93 4.08
N PHE A 106 -10.27 8.47 4.52
CA PHE A 106 -11.34 7.69 5.14
C PHE A 106 -12.68 7.78 4.40
N GLY A 107 -12.80 8.68 3.38
CA GLY A 107 -14.02 8.85 2.60
C GLY A 107 -15.18 9.47 3.38
N ARG A 108 -14.90 10.19 4.47
CA ARG A 108 -15.90 10.81 5.34
C ARG A 108 -15.46 12.17 5.87
N VAL A 109 -16.41 12.92 6.37
CA VAL A 109 -16.12 14.11 7.16
C VAL A 109 -15.60 13.67 8.54
N GLY A 110 -14.55 14.32 9.02
CA GLY A 110 -14.04 14.09 10.37
C GLY A 110 -15.04 14.51 11.44
N GLU A 111 -15.11 13.79 12.57
CA GLU A 111 -15.82 14.25 13.74
C GLU A 111 -15.14 15.49 14.35
N GLN A 112 -15.95 16.39 14.92
CA GLN A 112 -15.48 17.70 15.38
C GLN A 112 -14.26 17.61 16.31
N ALA A 113 -14.26 16.66 17.25
CA ALA A 113 -13.13 16.49 18.19
C ALA A 113 -11.83 16.12 17.48
N GLY A 114 -11.88 15.26 16.47
CA GLY A 114 -10.70 14.88 15.67
C GLY A 114 -10.23 16.05 14.80
N VAL A 115 -11.17 16.76 14.15
CA VAL A 115 -10.87 17.95 13.35
C VAL A 115 -10.21 19.02 14.21
N ASP A 116 -10.74 19.31 15.39
CA ASP A 116 -10.18 20.30 16.31
C ASP A 116 -8.77 19.89 16.78
N TYR A 117 -8.59 18.62 17.13
CA TYR A 117 -7.28 18.10 17.57
C TYR A 117 -6.20 18.33 16.51
N TRP A 118 -6.45 17.89 15.28
CA TRP A 118 -5.48 18.00 14.20
C TRP A 118 -5.29 19.42 13.70
N THR A 119 -6.37 20.24 13.68
CA THR A 119 -6.28 21.68 13.37
C THR A 119 -5.41 22.40 14.38
N ASN A 120 -5.57 22.10 15.68
CA ASN A 120 -4.72 22.67 16.72
C ASN A 120 -3.26 22.19 16.58
N ALA A 121 -3.02 20.95 16.21
CA ALA A 121 -1.68 20.45 15.98
C ALA A 121 -0.97 21.18 14.82
N LEU A 122 -1.69 21.51 13.74
CA LEU A 122 -1.20 22.36 12.65
C LEU A 122 -0.98 23.80 13.10
N ASN A 123 -1.91 24.39 13.83
CA ASN A 123 -1.81 25.78 14.32
C ASN A 123 -0.64 25.98 15.28
N ASN A 124 -0.35 24.97 16.09
CA ASN A 124 0.76 24.98 17.06
C ASN A 124 2.09 24.45 16.48
N HIS A 125 2.12 24.15 15.17
CA HIS A 125 3.27 23.59 14.47
C HIS A 125 3.82 22.29 15.07
N THR A 126 2.97 21.52 15.78
CA THR A 126 3.30 20.17 16.25
C THR A 126 3.43 19.19 15.07
N ILE A 127 2.61 19.41 14.03
CA ILE A 127 2.71 18.82 12.71
C ILE A 127 2.70 19.93 11.65
N THR A 128 3.12 19.62 10.45
CA THR A 128 3.07 20.51 9.29
C THR A 128 2.09 19.96 8.25
N VAL A 129 1.68 20.77 7.28
CA VAL A 129 0.85 20.29 6.17
C VAL A 129 1.55 19.12 5.45
N ASP A 130 2.88 19.18 5.33
CA ASP A 130 3.66 18.15 4.63
C ASP A 130 3.61 16.77 5.30
N ASN A 131 3.37 16.67 6.61
CA ASN A 131 3.26 15.40 7.33
C ASN A 131 1.90 15.14 7.96
N ALA A 132 0.93 16.04 7.77
CA ALA A 132 -0.42 15.90 8.34
C ALA A 132 -1.09 14.60 7.88
N VAL A 133 -0.95 14.25 6.60
CA VAL A 133 -1.58 13.05 6.02
C VAL A 133 -1.07 11.76 6.67
N THR A 134 0.23 11.64 6.90
CA THR A 134 0.82 10.46 7.56
C THR A 134 0.52 10.43 9.05
N ALA A 135 0.50 11.58 9.72
CA ALA A 135 0.15 11.70 11.13
C ALA A 135 -1.31 11.30 11.38
N ILE A 136 -2.24 11.78 10.56
CA ILE A 136 -3.67 11.45 10.66
C ILE A 136 -3.91 9.98 10.30
N ALA A 137 -3.26 9.44 9.27
CA ALA A 137 -3.34 8.03 8.92
C ALA A 137 -2.83 7.12 10.05
N ALA A 138 -1.71 7.48 10.67
CA ALA A 138 -1.15 6.75 11.82
C ALA A 138 -2.07 6.79 13.06
N GLY A 139 -2.82 7.89 13.24
CA GLY A 139 -3.81 8.04 14.31
C GLY A 139 -5.14 7.33 14.06
N ALA A 140 -5.36 6.78 12.87
CA ALA A 140 -6.62 6.15 12.51
C ALA A 140 -6.94 4.92 13.37
N GLN A 141 -8.20 4.83 13.82
CA GLN A 141 -8.70 3.73 14.64
C GLN A 141 -10.06 3.25 14.12
N GLY A 142 -10.50 2.08 14.61
CA GLY A 142 -11.82 1.54 14.28
C GLY A 142 -12.07 1.48 12.77
N ASN A 143 -13.19 2.04 12.33
CA ASN A 143 -13.59 2.01 10.93
C ASN A 143 -12.64 2.80 10.00
N ASP A 144 -12.07 3.90 10.46
CA ASP A 144 -11.11 4.68 9.66
C ASP A 144 -9.88 3.85 9.30
N LYS A 145 -9.36 3.08 10.27
CA LYS A 145 -8.25 2.18 10.03
C LYS A 145 -8.63 1.06 9.06
N LEU A 146 -9.85 0.53 9.14
CA LEU A 146 -10.32 -0.51 8.22
C LEU A 146 -10.44 0.04 6.79
N VAL A 147 -11.01 1.24 6.62
CA VAL A 147 -11.11 1.89 5.30
C VAL A 147 -9.72 2.19 4.73
N TYR A 148 -8.84 2.78 5.52
CA TYR A 148 -7.48 3.09 5.08
C TYR A 148 -6.73 1.82 4.65
N ASN A 149 -6.75 0.77 5.46
CA ASN A 149 -6.12 -0.51 5.13
C ASN A 149 -6.76 -1.15 3.88
N GLY A 150 -8.07 -1.05 3.73
CA GLY A 150 -8.77 -1.51 2.53
C GLY A 150 -8.33 -0.77 1.26
N ARG A 151 -8.17 0.55 1.33
CA ARG A 151 -7.63 1.35 0.23
C ARG A 151 -6.21 0.96 -0.13
N VAL A 152 -5.36 0.72 0.87
CA VAL A 152 -3.97 0.24 0.66
C VAL A 152 -3.97 -1.13 -0.01
N ALA A 153 -4.79 -2.08 0.47
CA ALA A 153 -4.86 -3.42 -0.12
C ALA A 153 -5.32 -3.37 -1.58
N VAL A 154 -6.37 -2.60 -1.89
CA VAL A 154 -6.83 -2.41 -3.27
C VAL A 154 -5.79 -1.73 -4.14
N ALA A 155 -5.07 -0.73 -3.60
CA ALA A 155 -3.99 -0.06 -4.31
C ALA A 155 -2.85 -1.02 -4.65
N THR A 156 -2.44 -1.87 -3.69
CA THR A 156 -1.41 -2.89 -3.92
C THR A 156 -1.82 -3.83 -5.06
N THR A 157 -3.03 -4.40 -4.99
CA THR A 157 -3.54 -5.27 -6.07
C THR A 157 -3.63 -4.54 -7.40
N PHE A 158 -4.09 -3.28 -7.41
CA PHE A 158 -4.15 -2.48 -8.63
C PHE A 158 -2.76 -2.30 -9.25
N THR A 159 -1.74 -1.92 -8.47
CA THR A 159 -0.39 -1.71 -8.98
C THR A 159 0.24 -3.00 -9.50
N GLU A 160 -0.03 -4.14 -8.84
CA GLU A 160 0.39 -5.47 -9.29
C GLU A 160 -0.23 -5.88 -10.63
N HIS A 161 -1.46 -5.43 -10.90
CA HIS A 161 -2.18 -5.72 -12.14
C HIS A 161 -1.86 -4.74 -13.29
N VAL A 162 -1.17 -3.63 -13.04
CA VAL A 162 -0.60 -2.76 -14.09
C VAL A 162 0.74 -3.34 -14.52
N ASP A 163 0.72 -4.41 -15.29
CA ASP A 163 1.88 -5.26 -15.54
C ASP A 163 2.39 -5.23 -17.00
N THR A 164 1.57 -4.79 -17.97
CA THR A 164 2.02 -4.64 -19.34
C THR A 164 2.73 -3.32 -19.57
N SER A 165 3.71 -3.30 -20.48
CA SER A 165 4.43 -2.07 -20.84
C SER A 165 3.50 -0.97 -21.36
N ALA A 166 2.39 -1.34 -22.01
CA ALA A 166 1.39 -0.40 -22.50
C ALA A 166 0.60 0.23 -21.35
N GLU A 167 0.19 -0.54 -20.36
CA GLU A 167 -0.50 -0.06 -19.17
C GLU A 167 0.38 0.82 -18.32
N ILE A 168 1.64 0.39 -18.06
CA ILE A 168 2.62 1.17 -17.31
C ILE A 168 2.85 2.54 -18.00
N ALA A 169 2.97 2.56 -19.33
CA ALA A 169 3.13 3.81 -20.07
C ALA A 169 1.87 4.68 -20.03
N ALA A 170 0.68 4.08 -20.09
CA ALA A 170 -0.61 4.77 -20.09
C ALA A 170 -1.01 5.25 -18.69
N TYR A 171 -0.62 4.53 -17.62
CA TYR A 171 -0.88 4.93 -16.24
C TYR A 171 0.14 6.00 -15.81
N SER A 172 0.13 7.13 -16.52
CA SER A 172 0.99 8.28 -16.22
C SER A 172 0.27 9.59 -16.54
N GLY A 173 0.55 10.62 -15.72
CA GLY A 173 -0.02 11.95 -15.91
C GLY A 173 -1.37 12.17 -15.18
N THR A 174 -1.90 13.38 -15.33
CA THR A 174 -3.01 13.87 -14.49
C THR A 174 -4.31 13.09 -14.72
N ALA A 175 -4.68 12.78 -15.95
CA ALA A 175 -5.99 12.18 -16.24
C ALA A 175 -6.12 10.73 -15.69
N PRO A 176 -5.16 9.81 -15.91
CA PRO A 176 -5.17 8.50 -15.26
C PRO A 176 -5.12 8.59 -13.73
N ASN A 177 -4.30 9.47 -13.16
CA ASN A 177 -4.20 9.67 -11.72
C ASN A 177 -5.54 10.08 -11.09
N LEU A 178 -6.28 11.00 -11.72
CA LEU A 178 -7.61 11.41 -11.24
C LEU A 178 -8.63 10.28 -11.29
N LYS A 179 -8.61 9.43 -12.32
CA LYS A 179 -9.49 8.25 -12.42
C LYS A 179 -9.14 7.22 -11.34
N ALA A 180 -7.86 6.95 -11.11
CA ALA A 180 -7.40 6.05 -10.07
C ALA A 180 -7.76 6.57 -8.67
N LYS A 181 -7.58 7.87 -8.42
CA LYS A 181 -8.04 8.53 -7.20
C LYS A 181 -9.55 8.39 -6.99
N ALA A 182 -10.34 8.58 -8.05
CA ALA A 182 -11.80 8.39 -7.98
C ALA A 182 -12.17 6.94 -7.66
N PHE A 183 -11.45 5.96 -8.22
CA PHE A 183 -11.66 4.55 -7.91
C PHE A 183 -11.36 4.25 -6.43
N ILE A 184 -10.21 4.64 -5.91
CA ILE A 184 -9.89 4.50 -4.48
C ILE A 184 -10.91 5.22 -3.60
N GLY A 185 -11.42 6.36 -4.04
CA GLY A 185 -12.47 7.12 -3.35
C GLY A 185 -13.80 6.37 -3.17
N THR A 186 -14.07 5.33 -3.98
CA THR A 186 -15.29 4.49 -3.81
C THR A 186 -15.21 3.56 -2.59
N ILE A 187 -14.02 3.38 -2.01
CA ILE A 187 -13.80 2.50 -0.86
C ILE A 187 -14.07 3.30 0.42
N VAL A 188 -15.21 3.03 1.04
CA VAL A 188 -15.72 3.75 2.22
C VAL A 188 -16.03 2.82 3.40
N ASP A 189 -15.96 1.52 3.20
CA ASP A 189 -16.19 0.48 4.20
C ASP A 189 -15.56 -0.85 3.79
N LEU A 190 -15.70 -1.86 4.64
CA LEU A 190 -15.17 -3.19 4.38
C LEU A 190 -15.82 -3.88 3.17
N GLN A 191 -17.12 -3.64 2.93
CA GLN A 191 -17.83 -4.25 1.82
C GLN A 191 -17.36 -3.69 0.47
N SER A 192 -17.23 -2.37 0.35
CA SER A 192 -16.70 -1.72 -0.85
C SER A 192 -15.25 -2.08 -1.09
N SER A 193 -14.45 -2.27 -0.03
CA SER A 193 -13.09 -2.77 -0.12
C SER A 193 -13.03 -4.19 -0.68
N ALA A 194 -13.87 -5.10 -0.13
CA ALA A 194 -13.95 -6.49 -0.57
C ALA A 194 -14.43 -6.62 -2.04
N TYR A 195 -15.30 -5.72 -2.49
CA TYR A 195 -15.72 -5.66 -3.90
C TYR A 195 -14.59 -5.12 -4.79
N ALA A 196 -13.94 -4.03 -4.37
CA ALA A 196 -12.95 -3.35 -5.20
C ALA A 196 -11.66 -4.15 -5.38
N ILE A 197 -11.32 -5.05 -4.44
CA ILE A 197 -10.10 -5.88 -4.53
C ILE A 197 -10.28 -7.10 -5.45
N ASP A 198 -11.48 -7.38 -5.94
CA ASP A 198 -11.71 -8.47 -6.90
C ASP A 198 -10.89 -8.23 -8.17
N PRO A 199 -10.08 -9.21 -8.63
CA PRO A 199 -9.22 -9.05 -9.79
C PRO A 199 -9.95 -8.59 -11.04
N GLY A 200 -11.16 -9.12 -11.32
CA GLY A 200 -11.94 -8.71 -12.48
C GLY A 200 -12.43 -7.26 -12.39
N VAL A 201 -12.69 -6.76 -11.17
CA VAL A 201 -13.03 -5.35 -10.94
C VAL A 201 -11.80 -4.47 -11.14
N ILE A 202 -10.64 -4.88 -10.63
CA ILE A 202 -9.35 -4.20 -10.81
C ILE A 202 -9.04 -4.07 -12.30
N ASP A 203 -9.02 -5.18 -13.04
CA ASP A 203 -8.70 -5.20 -14.47
C ASP A 203 -9.65 -4.31 -15.29
N ALA A 204 -10.95 -4.37 -15.00
CA ALA A 204 -11.93 -3.51 -15.65
C ALA A 204 -11.66 -2.02 -15.37
N LYS A 205 -11.18 -1.69 -14.15
CA LYS A 205 -10.82 -0.33 -13.78
C LYS A 205 -9.52 0.13 -14.42
N ILE A 206 -8.52 -0.72 -14.50
CA ILE A 206 -7.28 -0.43 -15.21
C ILE A 206 -7.58 -0.15 -16.70
N ALA A 207 -8.40 -1.00 -17.34
CA ALA A 207 -8.83 -0.79 -18.73
C ALA A 207 -9.52 0.57 -18.94
N ASP A 208 -10.42 0.96 -18.02
CA ASP A 208 -11.09 2.27 -18.05
C ASP A 208 -10.11 3.44 -17.84
N ILE A 209 -9.13 3.27 -16.94
CA ILE A 209 -8.16 4.31 -16.56
C ILE A 209 -7.15 4.52 -17.67
N VAL A 210 -6.56 3.47 -18.19
CA VAL A 210 -5.47 3.55 -19.17
C VAL A 210 -5.94 3.46 -20.62
N GLY A 211 -7.18 3.06 -20.85
CA GLY A 211 -7.76 2.90 -22.19
C GLY A 211 -7.16 1.74 -22.98
N THR A 212 -6.45 0.84 -22.32
CA THR A 212 -5.90 -0.40 -22.87
C THR A 212 -6.58 -1.61 -22.23
N PRO A 213 -6.87 -2.69 -22.99
CA PRO A 213 -7.30 -3.94 -22.36
C PRO A 213 -6.16 -4.41 -21.44
N THR A 214 -6.48 -4.64 -20.18
CA THR A 214 -5.55 -5.31 -19.29
C THR A 214 -5.31 -6.70 -19.85
N GLY A 215 -4.07 -7.11 -19.96
CA GLY A 215 -3.75 -8.50 -20.17
C GLY A 215 -4.18 -9.26 -18.92
N THR A 216 -5.48 -9.50 -18.80
CA THR A 216 -6.05 -10.23 -17.66
C THR A 216 -5.25 -11.49 -17.47
N ASP A 217 -4.39 -11.49 -16.49
CA ASP A 217 -3.70 -12.69 -16.12
C ASP A 217 -4.67 -13.61 -15.35
N ILE A 218 -5.54 -14.26 -16.13
CA ILE A 218 -6.40 -15.35 -15.63
C ILE A 218 -5.53 -16.49 -15.03
N GLN A 219 -4.22 -16.41 -15.22
CA GLN A 219 -3.26 -17.41 -14.75
C GLN A 219 -2.99 -17.34 -13.24
N HIS A 220 -3.20 -16.19 -12.60
CA HIS A 220 -2.97 -16.05 -11.15
C HIS A 220 -4.06 -16.71 -10.29
N HIS A 221 -5.19 -17.11 -10.89
CA HIS A 221 -6.27 -17.77 -10.16
C HIS A 221 -6.24 -19.30 -10.15
N LEU A 222 -5.29 -19.93 -10.85
CA LEU A 222 -5.21 -21.39 -11.00
C LEU A 222 -3.90 -22.01 -10.48
N ALA A 223 -3.10 -21.27 -9.72
CA ALA A 223 -1.88 -21.79 -9.11
C ALA A 223 -2.03 -22.03 -7.61
#